data_6164c6f1d5fa400fe411d387ac3dfb44
#
_entry.id   6164c6f1d5fa400fe411d387ac3dfb44
#
_cell.length_a   1.000
_cell.length_b   1.000
_cell.length_c   1.000
_cell.angle_alpha   90.00
_cell.angle_beta   90.00
_cell.angle_gamma   90.00
#
_symmetry.space_group_name_H-M   'P 1'
#
loop_
_entity.id
_entity.type
_entity.pdbx_description
1 polymer ?
#
loop_
_entity_poly.entity_id
_entity_poly.type
_entity_poly.pdbx_seq_one_letter_code
_entity_poly.pdbx_strand_id
1 'polypeptide(L)'
;MIKARKESNKVLYAKSGIISISKNDINHLIKLADKNPDRTIRLCTHKNKKDTLNEMIIIHPRNYKVKEHMHPKNAESMMIIKGSVDVLIYSKKKKLIKTIKMGEFGSKKAFYYKIPQKTLHTLIIKSRYLIFYEVSKGKFSKNKNFYPDWN
;
A
#
# COMPACT_ATOMS: atom_id res chain seq x y z
N MET A 1 -14.69 -16.36 -4.27
CA MET A 1 -13.51 -15.90 -3.47
C MET A 1 -12.24 -16.14 -4.26
N ILE A 2 -11.33 -15.17 -4.24
CA ILE A 2 -10.03 -15.28 -4.92
C ILE A 2 -9.21 -16.42 -4.32
N LYS A 3 -8.66 -17.27 -5.19
CA LYS A 3 -7.73 -18.32 -4.78
C LYS A 3 -6.35 -17.70 -4.56
N ALA A 4 -5.79 -17.86 -3.35
CA ALA A 4 -4.50 -17.29 -3.02
C ALA A 4 -3.59 -18.32 -2.33
N ARG A 5 -2.28 -18.18 -2.54
CA ARG A 5 -1.24 -18.86 -1.81
C ARG A 5 -0.79 -17.98 -0.64
N LYS A 6 -0.75 -18.54 0.54
CA LYS A 6 -0.26 -17.85 1.74
C LYS A 6 1.27 -17.89 1.75
N GLU A 7 1.89 -16.73 1.78
CA GLU A 7 3.33 -16.58 2.00
C GLU A 7 3.61 -16.33 3.49
N SER A 8 2.74 -15.55 4.14
CA SER A 8 2.73 -15.32 5.58
C SER A 8 1.31 -14.96 6.02
N ASN A 9 1.10 -14.72 7.32
CA ASN A 9 -0.19 -14.23 7.81
C ASN A 9 -0.62 -12.88 7.19
N LYS A 10 0.34 -12.08 6.72
CA LYS A 10 0.13 -10.73 6.18
C LYS A 10 0.29 -10.64 4.66
N VAL A 11 0.78 -11.69 3.99
CA VAL A 11 1.12 -11.67 2.56
C VAL A 11 0.52 -12.86 1.86
N LEU A 12 -0.37 -12.59 0.93
CA LEU A 12 -1.00 -13.56 0.04
C LEU A 12 -0.58 -13.28 -1.40
N TYR A 13 -0.45 -14.32 -2.20
CA TYR A 13 -0.26 -14.24 -3.65
C TYR A 13 -1.45 -14.87 -4.37
N ALA A 14 -2.07 -14.16 -5.28
CA ALA A 14 -3.13 -14.72 -6.12
C ALA A 14 -2.59 -15.90 -6.97
N LYS A 15 -3.40 -16.96 -7.09
CA LYS A 15 -2.99 -18.19 -7.80
C LYS A 15 -3.41 -18.25 -9.27
N SER A 16 -4.24 -17.33 -9.74
CA SER A 16 -4.81 -17.34 -11.09
C SER A 16 -3.98 -16.50 -12.05
N GLY A 17 -3.90 -16.90 -13.34
CA GLY A 17 -3.35 -16.05 -14.40
C GLY A 17 -4.25 -14.87 -14.74
N ILE A 18 -5.58 -15.06 -14.70
CA ILE A 18 -6.58 -13.99 -14.79
C ILE A 18 -7.12 -13.76 -13.40
N ILE A 19 -6.94 -12.54 -12.88
CA ILE A 19 -7.32 -12.16 -11.52
C ILE A 19 -8.45 -11.15 -11.61
N SER A 20 -9.58 -11.46 -10.97
CA SER A 20 -10.67 -10.52 -10.73
C SER A 20 -10.92 -10.45 -9.23
N ILE A 21 -11.14 -9.24 -8.71
CA ILE A 21 -11.32 -8.99 -7.29
C ILE A 21 -12.64 -8.27 -7.08
N SER A 22 -13.51 -8.90 -6.33
CA SER A 22 -14.84 -8.40 -6.00
C SER A 22 -14.89 -7.76 -4.61
N LYS A 23 -16.00 -7.09 -4.31
CA LYS A 23 -16.29 -6.60 -2.95
C LYS A 23 -16.26 -7.73 -1.91
N ASN A 24 -16.72 -8.94 -2.26
CA ASN A 24 -16.70 -10.08 -1.36
C ASN A 24 -15.27 -10.54 -1.05
N ASP A 25 -14.35 -10.48 -2.02
CA ASP A 25 -12.94 -10.78 -1.81
C ASP A 25 -12.30 -9.75 -0.87
N ILE A 26 -12.60 -8.47 -1.05
CA ILE A 26 -12.13 -7.42 -0.13
C ILE A 26 -12.66 -7.65 1.30
N ASN A 27 -13.94 -7.97 1.45
CA ASN A 27 -14.53 -8.27 2.77
C ASN A 27 -13.85 -9.49 3.42
N HIS A 28 -13.52 -10.51 2.64
CA HIS A 28 -12.75 -11.65 3.11
C HIS A 28 -11.35 -11.27 3.57
N LEU A 29 -10.64 -10.44 2.79
CA LEU A 29 -9.31 -9.94 3.15
C LEU A 29 -9.34 -9.11 4.45
N ILE A 30 -10.38 -8.29 4.68
CA ILE A 30 -10.57 -7.57 5.95
C ILE A 30 -10.67 -8.55 7.12
N LYS A 31 -11.48 -9.61 7.00
CA LYS A 31 -11.62 -10.65 8.04
C LYS A 31 -10.29 -11.38 8.31
N LEU A 32 -9.45 -11.57 7.30
CA LEU A 32 -8.12 -12.14 7.47
C LEU A 32 -7.17 -11.13 8.12
N ALA A 33 -7.22 -9.86 7.73
CA ALA A 33 -6.44 -8.79 8.35
C ALA A 33 -6.75 -8.66 9.84
N ASP A 34 -8.03 -8.73 10.22
CA ASP A 34 -8.48 -8.64 11.63
C ASP A 34 -7.90 -9.74 12.55
N LYS A 35 -7.46 -10.86 11.97
CA LYS A 35 -6.79 -11.95 12.70
C LYS A 35 -5.29 -11.68 12.94
N ASN A 36 -4.71 -10.69 12.28
CA ASN A 36 -3.31 -10.32 12.47
C ASN A 36 -3.16 -9.29 13.60
N PRO A 37 -2.10 -9.33 14.40
CA PRO A 37 -1.90 -8.41 15.52
C PRO A 37 -1.96 -6.92 15.11
N ASP A 38 -1.41 -6.56 13.97
CA ASP A 38 -1.44 -5.19 13.43
C ASP A 38 -2.58 -4.95 12.42
N ARG A 39 -3.47 -5.94 12.26
CA ARG A 39 -4.67 -5.90 11.42
C ARG A 39 -4.41 -5.44 9.98
N THR A 40 -3.24 -5.79 9.45
CA THR A 40 -2.84 -5.51 8.07
C THR A 40 -2.74 -6.78 7.23
N ILE A 41 -2.99 -6.66 5.94
CA ILE A 41 -2.80 -7.73 4.97
C ILE A 41 -2.54 -7.13 3.59
N ARG A 42 -1.79 -7.85 2.75
CA ARG A 42 -1.64 -7.55 1.33
C ARG A 42 -1.92 -8.78 0.48
N LEU A 43 -2.64 -8.56 -0.59
CA LEU A 43 -2.83 -9.51 -1.67
C LEU A 43 -1.98 -9.06 -2.86
N CYS A 44 -0.91 -9.80 -3.15
CA CYS A 44 -0.08 -9.61 -4.32
C CYS A 44 -0.77 -10.23 -5.53
N THR A 45 -0.96 -9.45 -6.59
CA THR A 45 -1.51 -9.90 -7.88
C THR A 45 -0.41 -10.25 -8.87
N HIS A 46 0.81 -9.78 -8.64
CA HIS A 46 2.00 -10.25 -9.35
C HIS A 46 2.39 -11.69 -8.91
N LYS A 47 3.10 -12.43 -9.78
CA LYS A 47 3.34 -13.86 -9.63
C LYS A 47 4.20 -14.23 -8.41
N ASN A 48 5.26 -13.47 -8.17
CA ASN A 48 6.21 -13.72 -7.07
C ASN A 48 7.19 -12.55 -6.88
N LYS A 49 8.09 -12.66 -5.91
CA LYS A 49 9.10 -11.64 -5.57
C LYS A 49 10.12 -11.32 -6.68
N LYS A 50 10.21 -12.13 -7.73
CA LYS A 50 11.13 -11.94 -8.87
C LYS A 50 10.49 -11.12 -9.98
N ASP A 51 9.17 -10.85 -9.92
CA ASP A 51 8.48 -10.02 -10.88
C ASP A 51 9.06 -8.61 -10.93
N THR A 52 9.05 -8.03 -12.12
CA THR A 52 9.53 -6.68 -12.37
C THR A 52 8.47 -5.62 -12.11
N LEU A 53 7.23 -6.03 -11.97
CA LEU A 53 6.10 -5.20 -11.59
C LEU A 53 5.48 -5.76 -10.30
N ASN A 54 5.44 -4.96 -9.25
CA ASN A 54 4.77 -5.34 -8.01
C ASN A 54 3.41 -4.65 -7.96
N GLU A 55 2.37 -5.45 -7.86
CA GLU A 55 0.98 -5.02 -7.82
C GLU A 55 0.31 -5.64 -6.61
N MET A 56 -0.30 -4.82 -5.78
CA MET A 56 -0.84 -5.28 -4.51
C MET A 56 -2.13 -4.55 -4.15
N ILE A 57 -3.08 -5.28 -3.59
CA ILE A 57 -4.13 -4.68 -2.76
C ILE A 57 -3.68 -4.78 -1.32
N ILE A 58 -3.67 -3.65 -0.63
CA ILE A 58 -3.20 -3.52 0.74
C ILE A 58 -4.34 -3.01 1.61
N ILE A 59 -4.47 -3.59 2.80
CA ILE A 59 -5.41 -3.17 3.83
C ILE A 59 -4.63 -2.79 5.07
N HIS A 60 -4.80 -1.54 5.50
CA HIS A 60 -4.25 -1.02 6.74
C HIS A 60 -5.37 -0.46 7.64
N PRO A 61 -5.38 -0.74 8.95
CA PRO A 61 -6.27 -0.10 9.89
C PRO A 61 -5.81 1.34 10.21
N ARG A 62 -6.71 2.15 10.81
CA ARG A 62 -6.42 3.55 11.18
C ARG A 62 -5.13 3.72 11.99
N ASN A 63 -4.83 2.81 12.88
CA ASN A 63 -3.68 2.92 13.78
C ASN A 63 -2.39 2.29 13.22
N TYR A 64 -2.41 1.82 11.98
CA TYR A 64 -1.22 1.29 11.33
C TYR A 64 -0.23 2.43 11.04
N LYS A 65 0.95 2.34 11.62
CA LYS A 65 2.02 3.34 11.43
C LYS A 65 2.86 2.96 10.21
N VAL A 66 2.76 3.73 9.16
CA VAL A 66 3.68 3.67 8.02
C VAL A 66 4.87 4.55 8.36
N LYS A 67 6.06 3.96 8.52
CA LYS A 67 7.29 4.74 8.75
C LYS A 67 7.58 5.62 7.55
N GLU A 68 8.16 6.79 7.80
CA GLU A 68 8.66 7.66 6.75
C GLU A 68 9.72 6.91 5.95
N HIS A 69 9.55 6.87 4.63
CA HIS A 69 10.45 6.14 3.74
C HIS A 69 10.46 6.74 2.35
N MET A 70 11.43 6.32 1.56
CA MET A 70 11.44 6.57 0.12
C MET A 70 11.89 5.32 -0.63
N HIS A 71 11.52 5.26 -1.90
CA HIS A 71 11.99 4.24 -2.84
C HIS A 71 13.15 4.82 -3.66
N PRO A 72 14.42 4.40 -3.41
CA PRO A 72 15.58 5.02 -4.08
C PRO A 72 15.59 4.87 -5.59
N LYS A 73 15.03 3.77 -6.10
CA LYS A 73 15.12 3.37 -7.52
C LYS A 73 13.79 3.32 -8.25
N ASN A 74 12.67 3.42 -7.54
CA ASN A 74 11.35 3.16 -8.13
C ASN A 74 10.37 4.30 -7.86
N ALA A 75 9.55 4.61 -8.85
CA ALA A 75 8.31 5.34 -8.64
C ALA A 75 7.26 4.41 -8.07
N GLU A 76 6.30 4.99 -7.35
CA GLU A 76 5.14 4.30 -6.79
C GLU A 76 3.86 4.98 -7.25
N SER A 77 2.86 4.19 -7.53
CA SER A 77 1.49 4.66 -7.76
C SER A 77 0.55 4.03 -6.75
N MET A 78 -0.40 4.80 -6.25
CA MET A 78 -1.41 4.34 -5.32
C MET A 78 -2.79 4.83 -5.75
N MET A 79 -3.78 3.94 -5.70
CA MET A 79 -5.19 4.26 -5.93
C MET A 79 -6.02 3.82 -4.73
N ILE A 80 -6.84 4.71 -4.22
CA ILE A 80 -7.73 4.42 -3.08
C ILE A 80 -8.96 3.66 -3.57
N ILE A 81 -9.15 2.45 -3.04
CA ILE A 81 -10.35 1.63 -3.27
C ILE A 81 -11.41 1.99 -2.23
N LYS A 82 -11.02 2.13 -0.95
CA LYS A 82 -11.93 2.50 0.13
C LYS A 82 -11.19 3.18 1.28
N GLY A 83 -11.84 4.19 1.85
CA GLY A 83 -11.32 4.93 2.99
C GLY A 83 -10.64 6.23 2.63
N SER A 84 -9.89 6.79 3.56
CA SER A 84 -9.19 8.07 3.38
C SER A 84 -7.87 8.12 4.12
N VAL A 85 -6.93 8.88 3.58
CA VAL A 85 -5.54 9.00 4.05
C VAL A 85 -4.98 10.38 3.72
N ASP A 86 -4.11 10.90 4.58
CA ASP A 86 -3.23 12.01 4.26
C ASP A 86 -1.84 11.45 3.93
N VAL A 87 -1.35 11.71 2.73
CA VAL A 87 0.01 11.39 2.32
C VAL A 87 0.89 12.60 2.60
N LEU A 88 1.86 12.43 3.50
CA LEU A 88 2.77 13.49 3.87
C LEU A 88 4.07 13.34 3.10
N ILE A 89 4.49 14.39 2.40
CA ILE A 89 5.73 14.45 1.63
C ILE A 89 6.72 15.34 2.36
N TYR A 90 7.94 14.84 2.56
CA TYR A 90 8.98 15.51 3.32
C TYR A 90 10.22 15.82 2.49
N SER A 91 10.93 16.88 2.88
CA SER A 91 12.31 17.11 2.47
C SER A 91 13.27 16.16 3.23
N LYS A 92 14.51 16.04 2.76
CA LYS A 92 15.56 15.32 3.48
C LYS A 92 15.87 15.91 4.88
N LYS A 93 15.52 17.19 5.10
CA LYS A 93 15.68 17.90 6.39
C LYS A 93 14.44 17.79 7.29
N LYS A 94 13.59 16.77 7.12
CA LYS A 94 12.38 16.52 7.93
C LYS A 94 11.29 17.61 7.82
N LYS A 95 11.43 18.55 6.88
CA LYS A 95 10.42 19.60 6.67
C LYS A 95 9.27 19.01 5.84
N LEU A 96 8.01 19.17 6.32
CA LEU A 96 6.82 18.85 5.53
C LEU A 96 6.74 19.80 4.34
N ILE A 97 6.72 19.22 3.12
CA ILE A 97 6.64 19.98 1.86
C ILE A 97 5.21 20.02 1.36
N LYS A 98 4.49 18.90 1.45
CA LYS A 98 3.16 18.76 0.86
C LYS A 98 2.34 17.71 1.62
N THR A 99 1.04 17.97 1.74
CA THR A 99 0.05 16.98 2.16
C THR A 99 -0.91 16.72 1.00
N ILE A 100 -1.04 15.45 0.59
CA ILE A 100 -2.02 15.03 -0.40
C ILE A 100 -3.16 14.35 0.36
N LYS A 101 -4.32 15.01 0.43
CA LYS A 101 -5.52 14.41 1.02
C LYS A 101 -6.18 13.49 0.01
N MET A 102 -6.26 12.19 0.33
CA MET A 102 -6.80 11.17 -0.56
C MET A 102 -8.03 10.48 0.01
N GLY A 103 -8.87 9.99 -0.88
CA GLY A 103 -10.09 9.25 -0.56
C GLY A 103 -10.60 8.48 -1.76
N GLU A 104 -11.74 7.82 -1.58
CA GLU A 104 -12.39 7.03 -2.63
C GLU A 104 -12.73 7.90 -3.85
N PHE A 105 -12.81 7.28 -5.03
CA PHE A 105 -13.38 7.92 -6.22
C PHE A 105 -14.80 8.42 -5.90
N GLY A 106 -15.11 9.64 -6.30
CA GLY A 106 -16.38 10.30 -5.92
C GLY A 106 -16.32 11.10 -4.61
N SER A 107 -15.28 10.96 -3.78
CA SER A 107 -14.99 11.92 -2.70
C SER A 107 -14.41 13.20 -3.30
N LYS A 108 -14.49 14.32 -2.57
CA LYS A 108 -13.87 15.60 -2.99
C LYS A 108 -12.32 15.59 -2.85
N LYS A 109 -11.69 14.42 -2.74
CA LYS A 109 -10.26 14.24 -2.51
C LYS A 109 -9.59 13.58 -3.71
N ALA A 110 -8.27 13.63 -3.78
CA ALA A 110 -7.54 12.83 -4.77
C ALA A 110 -7.77 11.33 -4.50
N PHE A 111 -8.03 10.54 -5.52
CA PHE A 111 -8.18 9.09 -5.38
C PHE A 111 -6.96 8.32 -5.89
N TYR A 112 -6.07 9.00 -6.61
CA TYR A 112 -4.86 8.44 -7.19
C TYR A 112 -3.69 9.39 -7.01
N TYR A 113 -2.50 8.85 -6.76
CA TYR A 113 -1.24 9.56 -6.92
C TYR A 113 -0.21 8.70 -7.66
N LYS A 114 0.76 9.39 -8.24
CA LYS A 114 2.06 8.81 -8.62
C LYS A 114 3.14 9.70 -8.05
N ILE A 115 4.06 9.12 -7.30
CA ILE A 115 5.23 9.80 -6.76
C ILE A 115 6.50 9.27 -7.42
N PRO A 116 7.46 10.15 -7.76
CA PRO A 116 8.73 9.73 -8.34
C PRO A 116 9.61 9.02 -7.30
N GLN A 117 10.62 8.32 -7.78
CA GLN A 117 11.69 7.78 -6.93
C GLN A 117 12.29 8.88 -6.03
N LYS A 118 12.85 8.48 -4.89
CA LYS A 118 13.51 9.35 -3.91
C LYS A 118 12.57 10.37 -3.23
N THR A 119 11.27 10.17 -3.31
CA THR A 119 10.29 10.98 -2.58
C THR A 119 10.09 10.43 -1.18
N LEU A 120 10.50 11.18 -0.15
CA LEU A 120 10.26 10.84 1.25
C LEU A 120 8.80 11.07 1.59
N HIS A 121 8.12 10.04 2.06
CA HIS A 121 6.70 10.11 2.38
C HIS A 121 6.27 9.15 3.49
N THR A 122 5.09 9.40 4.02
CA THR A 122 4.37 8.50 4.92
C THR A 122 2.85 8.65 4.73
N LEU A 123 2.09 7.74 5.34
CA LEU A 123 0.65 7.69 5.29
C LEU A 123 0.05 7.89 6.68
N ILE A 124 -0.87 8.85 6.82
CA ILE A 124 -1.69 9.04 8.02
C ILE A 124 -3.11 8.60 7.70
N ILE A 125 -3.47 7.41 8.12
CA ILE A 125 -4.76 6.79 7.81
C ILE A 125 -5.87 7.46 8.63
N LYS A 126 -6.92 7.95 7.96
CA LYS A 126 -8.04 8.69 8.59
C LYS A 126 -9.30 7.84 8.78
N SER A 127 -9.52 6.86 7.94
CA SER A 127 -10.66 5.93 8.02
C SER A 127 -10.37 4.72 8.91
N ARG A 128 -11.43 3.97 9.30
CA ARG A 128 -11.28 2.72 10.08
C ARG A 128 -10.32 1.74 9.39
N TYR A 129 -10.45 1.61 8.07
CA TYR A 129 -9.53 0.90 7.17
C TYR A 129 -9.21 1.78 5.98
N LEU A 130 -7.98 1.68 5.51
CA LEU A 130 -7.55 2.13 4.20
C LEU A 130 -7.35 0.89 3.34
N ILE A 131 -8.03 0.84 2.20
CA ILE A 131 -7.90 -0.21 1.18
C ILE A 131 -7.43 0.47 -0.07
N PHE A 132 -6.27 0.06 -0.56
CA PHE A 132 -5.66 0.70 -1.71
C PHE A 132 -4.95 -0.30 -2.61
N TYR A 133 -4.85 0.06 -3.87
CA TYR A 133 -4.05 -0.63 -4.86
C TYR A 133 -2.73 0.12 -5.02
N GLU A 134 -1.63 -0.60 -4.91
CA GLU A 134 -0.28 -0.07 -5.03
C GLU A 134 0.45 -0.77 -6.16
N VAL A 135 1.13 0.01 -6.99
CA VAL A 135 1.98 -0.46 -8.07
C VAL A 135 3.36 0.15 -7.94
N SER A 136 4.38 -0.69 -8.00
CA SER A 136 5.77 -0.24 -8.08
C SER A 136 6.60 -1.13 -9.00
N LYS A 137 7.51 -0.52 -9.76
CA LYS A 137 8.43 -1.24 -10.66
C LYS A 137 9.58 -1.87 -9.86
N GLY A 138 10.11 -2.98 -10.36
CA GLY A 138 11.35 -3.61 -9.90
C GLY A 138 11.11 -4.81 -8.98
N LYS A 139 12.11 -5.71 -8.96
CA LYS A 139 12.11 -6.90 -8.12
C LYS A 139 12.03 -6.53 -6.64
N PHE A 140 11.33 -7.32 -5.86
CA PHE A 140 11.31 -7.15 -4.42
C PHE A 140 12.72 -7.40 -3.83
N SER A 141 13.20 -6.48 -3.01
CA SER A 141 14.39 -6.70 -2.18
C SER A 141 14.14 -6.21 -0.77
N LYS A 142 14.80 -6.81 0.22
CA LYS A 142 14.69 -6.40 1.63
C LYS A 142 15.12 -4.94 1.85
N ASN A 143 16.04 -4.43 1.02
CA ASN A 143 16.58 -3.07 1.08
C ASN A 143 15.96 -2.13 0.04
N LYS A 144 14.73 -2.41 -0.39
CA LYS A 144 14.04 -1.61 -1.42
C LYS A 144 13.71 -0.20 -0.94
N ASN A 145 13.50 -0.03 0.36
CA ASN A 145 13.12 1.25 0.97
C ASN A 145 14.30 1.83 1.76
N PHE A 146 14.46 3.13 1.66
CA PHE A 146 15.31 3.90 2.55
C PHE A 146 14.44 4.51 3.64
N TYR A 147 14.86 4.36 4.89
CA TYR A 147 14.23 4.95 6.08
C TYR A 147 15.18 6.00 6.62
N PRO A 148 14.77 7.27 6.66
CA PRO A 148 15.65 8.32 7.21
C PRO A 148 15.81 8.12 8.71
N ASP A 149 17.04 8.32 9.19
CA ASP A 149 17.28 8.46 10.61
C ASP A 149 17.00 9.91 11.01
N TRP A 150 15.84 10.11 11.60
CA TRP A 150 15.35 11.43 12.00
C TRP A 150 15.31 11.56 13.53
N ASN A 151 16.42 11.21 14.17
CA ASN A 151 16.60 11.45 15.61
C ASN A 151 16.48 12.92 15.98
#